data_cd1a06376b0ca1cb3e8a29f4d5207b8a
#
_entry.id   cd1a06376b0ca1cb3e8a29f4d5207b8a
#
_cell.length_a   1.000
_cell.length_b   1.000
_cell.length_c   1.000
_cell.angle_alpha   90.00
_cell.angle_beta   90.00
_cell.angle_gamma   90.00
#
_symmetry.space_group_name_H-M   'P 1'
#
loop_
_entity.id
_entity.type
_entity.pdbx_description
1 polymer ?
#
loop_
_entity_poly.entity_id
_entity_poly.type
_entity_poly.pdbx_seq_one_letter_code
_entity_poly.pdbx_strand_id
1 'polypeptide(L)'
;MRIVRNSFTSKRFLRQAAPDGSALEGGLRQRFQRLAVWLVLPALLLAGCSSTPVVKLPPVAIEKIEAPARKPLKIGLALGGGAARGFAHVGVIAVLEEAGFKPQLVVGTSAGSLVAAIYASGKTSAQLQQTALTMEEVAITDWMLPIFGRGMFRGDALARYVNQLVGGRLMENMAMPLGIVATDLNSGQAVLFQRGDTGAAVRASSAVPAVFVPVKINGREYVDGGLVSPVPVRYARQMGADVVIAVDISSPPEGNPAGDTLQILLQTFAIMGKSINQYELKEADVVVRPSLTGLKSADFSARQRAIDAGRAAMLAALPALRAKMQVGLALAP
;
A
#
# COMPACT_ATOMS: atom_id res chain seq x y z
N MET A 1 0.98 38.02 -36.55
CA MET A 1 0.55 37.89 -37.96
C MET A 1 -0.04 36.50 -38.14
N ARG A 2 -1.31 36.46 -38.52
CA ARG A 2 -2.20 35.32 -38.89
C ARG A 2 -2.58 34.29 -37.83
N ILE A 3 -3.78 34.54 -37.36
CA ILE A 3 -4.76 33.69 -36.69
C ILE A 3 -5.28 32.65 -37.72
N VAL A 4 -5.40 31.38 -37.34
CA VAL A 4 -6.29 30.44 -38.00
C VAL A 4 -7.22 29.84 -36.95
N ARG A 5 -8.48 30.31 -37.02
CA ARG A 5 -9.66 29.69 -36.42
C ARG A 5 -10.04 28.48 -37.27
N ASN A 6 -10.37 27.37 -36.66
CA ASN A 6 -11.27 26.38 -37.26
C ASN A 6 -12.34 25.96 -36.24
N SER A 7 -13.53 26.46 -36.55
CA SER A 7 -14.81 26.03 -35.99
C SER A 7 -15.25 24.75 -36.69
N PHE A 8 -15.69 23.77 -35.90
CA PHE A 8 -16.52 22.66 -36.43
C PHE A 8 -17.84 22.59 -35.67
N THR A 9 -18.87 22.75 -36.47
CA THR A 9 -20.28 22.85 -36.17
C THR A 9 -20.90 21.47 -35.79
N SER A 10 -21.79 21.58 -34.83
CA SER A 10 -22.87 20.67 -34.46
C SER A 10 -23.68 20.10 -35.64
N LYS A 11 -24.01 18.82 -35.63
CA LYS A 11 -25.22 18.28 -36.26
C LYS A 11 -25.98 17.37 -35.30
N ARG A 12 -27.11 17.90 -34.83
CA ARG A 12 -28.25 17.16 -34.25
C ARG A 12 -28.84 16.26 -35.34
N PHE A 13 -29.18 15.04 -34.98
CA PHE A 13 -30.18 14.24 -35.66
C PHE A 13 -31.29 13.87 -34.65
N LEU A 14 -32.39 14.61 -34.81
CA LEU A 14 -33.72 14.23 -34.35
C LEU A 14 -34.28 13.25 -35.35
N ARG A 15 -34.81 12.14 -34.89
CA ARG A 15 -35.83 11.38 -35.67
C ARG A 15 -36.98 11.01 -34.74
N GLN A 16 -38.08 11.73 -35.00
CA GLN A 16 -39.42 11.38 -34.59
C GLN A 16 -39.87 10.09 -35.31
N ALA A 17 -40.64 9.29 -34.61
CA ALA A 17 -41.65 8.43 -35.23
C ALA A 17 -42.87 8.41 -34.31
N ALA A 18 -44.00 8.78 -34.90
CA ALA A 18 -45.34 8.84 -34.36
C ALA A 18 -46.09 7.49 -34.58
N PRO A 19 -47.34 7.38 -34.13
CA PRO A 19 -47.95 6.14 -33.65
C PRO A 19 -48.93 5.52 -34.69
N ASP A 20 -49.25 4.26 -34.44
CA ASP A 20 -50.44 3.56 -35.00
C ASP A 20 -50.92 2.60 -33.92
N GLY A 21 -52.15 2.53 -33.49
CA GLY A 21 -53.45 2.73 -34.14
C GLY A 21 -54.08 1.42 -34.66
N SER A 22 -54.78 0.65 -33.77
CA SER A 22 -55.93 -0.22 -34.13
C SER A 22 -56.34 -0.99 -32.87
N ALA A 23 -57.42 -0.60 -32.22
CA ALA A 23 -58.83 -0.87 -32.51
C ALA A 23 -59.25 -2.30 -32.06
N LEU A 24 -59.98 -2.29 -30.93
CA LEU A 24 -61.37 -2.76 -30.83
C LEU A 24 -61.67 -4.08 -31.58
N GLU A 25 -61.97 -5.12 -30.82
CA GLU A 25 -63.19 -5.91 -30.93
C GLU A 25 -63.06 -7.20 -30.11
N GLY A 26 -64.08 -7.52 -29.30
CA GLY A 26 -64.14 -8.83 -28.62
C GLY A 26 -64.97 -8.77 -27.33
N GLY A 27 -66.07 -8.05 -27.38
CA GLY A 27 -67.08 -8.12 -26.36
C GLY A 27 -67.93 -9.36 -26.46
N LEU A 28 -68.59 -9.65 -25.40
CA LEU A 28 -69.73 -10.56 -25.23
C LEU A 28 -69.49 -12.03 -25.57
N ARG A 29 -69.04 -12.79 -24.58
CA ARG A 29 -69.60 -14.14 -24.29
C ARG A 29 -69.02 -14.62 -22.97
N GLN A 30 -69.83 -14.46 -21.93
CA GLN A 30 -69.91 -15.39 -20.77
C GLN A 30 -70.62 -14.75 -19.57
N ARG A 31 -71.78 -14.25 -19.87
CA ARG A 31 -72.82 -14.17 -18.83
C ARG A 31 -73.80 -15.29 -19.19
N PHE A 32 -73.65 -16.47 -18.66
CA PHE A 32 -74.69 -17.52 -18.48
C PHE A 32 -73.96 -18.77 -17.96
N GLN A 33 -73.75 -18.87 -16.69
CA GLN A 33 -73.65 -20.13 -15.94
C GLN A 33 -73.46 -19.82 -14.44
N ARG A 34 -74.43 -19.11 -13.93
CA ARG A 34 -74.69 -19.09 -12.49
C ARG A 34 -76.14 -19.49 -12.37
N LEU A 35 -76.40 -20.76 -12.01
CA LEU A 35 -77.63 -21.27 -11.41
C LEU A 35 -77.68 -22.80 -11.65
N ALA A 36 -77.06 -23.53 -10.79
CA ALA A 36 -77.43 -24.91 -10.46
C ALA A 36 -76.28 -25.48 -9.61
N VAL A 37 -76.38 -25.34 -8.33
CA VAL A 37 -75.95 -26.32 -7.32
C VAL A 37 -76.19 -25.69 -5.93
N TRP A 38 -77.48 -25.57 -5.64
CA TRP A 38 -77.94 -25.47 -4.26
C TRP A 38 -78.95 -26.60 -4.10
N LEU A 39 -78.49 -27.75 -3.60
CA LEU A 39 -79.27 -28.80 -3.04
C LEU A 39 -78.49 -30.10 -3.06
N VAL A 40 -77.49 -30.24 -2.19
CA VAL A 40 -77.11 -31.50 -1.55
C VAL A 40 -76.27 -31.16 -0.32
N LEU A 41 -76.88 -30.88 0.75
CA LEU A 41 -76.40 -30.92 2.10
C LEU A 41 -77.63 -31.42 2.88
N PRO A 42 -77.57 -32.21 3.93
CA PRO A 42 -76.53 -32.73 4.75
C PRO A 42 -76.72 -34.26 5.08
N ALA A 43 -75.72 -35.03 4.92
CA ALA A 43 -75.66 -36.29 5.66
C ALA A 43 -74.21 -36.81 5.56
N LEU A 44 -73.41 -36.51 6.60
CA LEU A 44 -72.28 -37.31 7.03
C LEU A 44 -71.42 -36.50 8.01
N LEU A 45 -72.08 -36.04 9.09
CA LEU A 45 -71.39 -35.66 10.29
C LEU A 45 -71.56 -36.82 11.28
N LEU A 46 -70.67 -37.78 11.24
CA LEU A 46 -70.38 -38.70 12.33
C LEU A 46 -69.48 -39.83 11.81
N ALA A 47 -68.18 -39.61 11.75
CA ALA A 47 -67.22 -40.72 11.86
C ALA A 47 -65.78 -40.16 12.02
N GLY A 48 -65.22 -40.40 13.18
CA GLY A 48 -63.78 -40.60 13.26
C GLY A 48 -62.94 -39.43 13.72
N CYS A 49 -62.90 -39.20 14.99
CA CYS A 49 -61.63 -38.70 15.61
C CYS A 49 -60.58 -39.81 15.43
N SER A 50 -59.87 -39.82 14.30
CA SER A 50 -58.59 -40.53 14.20
C SER A 50 -57.53 -39.60 14.76
N SER A 51 -57.09 -39.83 15.98
CA SER A 51 -55.91 -39.26 16.56
C SER A 51 -54.71 -39.68 15.70
N THR A 52 -54.22 -38.76 14.83
CA THR A 52 -52.94 -38.96 14.17
C THR A 52 -51.84 -39.08 15.26
N PRO A 53 -51.03 -40.11 15.25
CA PRO A 53 -49.93 -40.22 16.21
C PRO A 53 -49.02 -39.01 15.97
N VAL A 54 -48.80 -38.20 17.01
CA VAL A 54 -47.80 -37.13 17.02
C VAL A 54 -46.46 -37.85 16.93
N VAL A 55 -45.92 -37.87 15.72
CA VAL A 55 -44.52 -38.26 15.50
C VAL A 55 -43.66 -37.23 16.22
N LYS A 56 -43.16 -37.58 17.39
CA LYS A 56 -42.11 -36.78 18.06
C LYS A 56 -40.91 -36.91 17.15
N LEU A 57 -40.69 -35.90 16.32
CA LEU A 57 -39.40 -35.73 15.64
C LEU A 57 -38.31 -35.65 16.70
N PRO A 58 -37.22 -36.44 16.54
CA PRO A 58 -36.08 -36.29 17.45
C PRO A 58 -35.63 -34.83 17.45
N PRO A 59 -35.17 -34.29 18.59
CA PRO A 59 -34.65 -32.92 18.60
C PRO A 59 -33.58 -32.81 17.53
N VAL A 60 -33.82 -31.90 16.56
CA VAL A 60 -32.80 -31.57 15.57
C VAL A 60 -31.63 -31.03 16.37
N ALA A 61 -30.58 -31.82 16.46
CA ALA A 61 -29.31 -31.36 17.00
C ALA A 61 -28.92 -30.14 16.11
N ILE A 62 -29.03 -28.94 16.65
CA ILE A 62 -28.50 -27.76 16.02
C ILE A 62 -26.99 -27.96 16.07
N GLU A 63 -26.47 -28.52 15.02
CA GLU A 63 -25.03 -28.61 14.80
C GLU A 63 -24.53 -27.17 14.86
N LYS A 64 -23.79 -26.85 15.92
CA LYS A 64 -23.22 -25.52 16.12
C LYS A 64 -22.28 -25.33 14.95
N ILE A 65 -22.73 -24.63 13.91
CA ILE A 65 -21.90 -24.25 12.78
C ILE A 65 -20.78 -23.40 13.39
N GLU A 66 -19.63 -24.03 13.65
CA GLU A 66 -18.44 -23.29 14.03
C GLU A 66 -18.16 -22.32 12.89
N ALA A 67 -18.24 -21.03 13.19
CA ALA A 67 -17.88 -20.01 12.23
C ALA A 67 -16.46 -20.34 11.72
N PRO A 68 -16.20 -20.33 10.39
CA PRO A 68 -14.91 -20.69 9.84
C PRO A 68 -13.83 -19.86 10.53
N ALA A 69 -12.73 -20.52 10.92
CA ALA A 69 -11.63 -19.88 11.62
C ALA A 69 -11.15 -18.67 10.80
N ARG A 70 -11.33 -17.47 11.36
CA ARG A 70 -11.03 -16.21 10.68
C ARG A 70 -9.54 -16.13 10.39
N LYS A 71 -9.16 -15.96 9.12
CA LYS A 71 -7.77 -15.79 8.71
C LYS A 71 -7.22 -14.50 9.34
N PRO A 72 -6.09 -14.55 10.03
CA PRO A 72 -5.50 -13.34 10.59
C PRO A 72 -5.12 -12.35 9.47
N LEU A 73 -5.41 -11.07 9.69
CA LEU A 73 -5.10 -10.00 8.74
C LEU A 73 -3.59 -9.86 8.60
N LYS A 74 -3.13 -9.76 7.36
CA LYS A 74 -1.72 -9.51 7.03
C LYS A 74 -1.40 -8.02 7.13
N ILE A 75 -0.53 -7.64 8.04
CA ILE A 75 0.00 -6.28 8.16
C ILE A 75 1.16 -6.12 7.19
N GLY A 76 1.05 -5.14 6.28
CA GLY A 76 2.14 -4.67 5.43
C GLY A 76 2.70 -3.35 5.95
N LEU A 77 4.02 -3.23 5.98
CA LEU A 77 4.72 -2.01 6.36
C LEU A 77 5.30 -1.34 5.12
N ALA A 78 4.86 -0.12 4.81
CA ALA A 78 5.36 0.69 3.70
C ALA A 78 6.28 1.80 4.25
N LEU A 79 7.59 1.69 4.00
CA LEU A 79 8.62 2.59 4.50
C LEU A 79 9.05 3.57 3.42
N GLY A 80 8.77 4.85 3.64
CA GLY A 80 9.06 5.92 2.69
C GLY A 80 10.54 6.30 2.60
N GLY A 81 10.89 6.98 1.50
CA GLY A 81 12.19 7.58 1.27
C GLY A 81 12.39 8.89 2.04
N GLY A 82 13.64 9.25 2.34
CA GLY A 82 13.94 10.48 3.07
C GLY A 82 15.38 10.63 3.56
N ALA A 83 16.34 9.92 2.99
CA ALA A 83 17.76 9.93 3.34
C ALA A 83 17.98 9.71 4.85
N ALA A 84 18.76 10.52 5.58
CA ALA A 84 19.05 10.34 7.01
C ALA A 84 17.80 10.33 7.91
N ARG A 85 16.67 10.87 7.46
CA ARG A 85 15.40 10.77 8.19
C ARG A 85 14.88 9.32 8.28
N GLY A 86 15.44 8.39 7.49
CA GLY A 86 15.17 6.94 7.53
C GLY A 86 15.36 6.31 8.91
N PHE A 87 16.18 6.90 9.78
CA PHE A 87 16.33 6.43 11.15
C PHE A 87 15.01 6.43 11.94
N ALA A 88 14.03 7.26 11.57
CA ALA A 88 12.71 7.26 12.19
C ALA A 88 11.96 5.94 12.00
N HIS A 89 12.18 5.21 10.89
CA HIS A 89 11.58 3.90 10.69
C HIS A 89 11.93 2.89 11.77
N VAL A 90 13.15 2.99 12.33
CA VAL A 90 13.62 2.13 13.42
C VAL A 90 12.74 2.31 14.65
N GLY A 91 12.45 3.57 15.01
CA GLY A 91 11.57 3.90 16.13
C GLY A 91 10.12 3.42 15.92
N VAL A 92 9.62 3.52 14.69
CA VAL A 92 8.29 3.00 14.32
C VAL A 92 8.23 1.48 14.49
N ILE A 93 9.22 0.75 13.97
CA ILE A 93 9.29 -0.72 14.07
C ILE A 93 9.40 -1.16 15.54
N ALA A 94 10.18 -0.45 16.35
CA ALA A 94 10.33 -0.77 17.76
C ALA A 94 8.98 -0.71 18.50
N VAL A 95 8.20 0.34 18.30
CA VAL A 95 6.88 0.47 18.94
C VAL A 95 5.89 -0.57 18.41
N LEU A 96 5.94 -0.93 17.13
CA LEU A 96 5.09 -1.99 16.60
C LEU A 96 5.37 -3.32 17.28
N GLU A 97 6.64 -3.72 17.43
CA GLU A 97 7.03 -4.96 18.11
C GLU A 97 6.67 -4.94 19.59
N GLU A 98 6.94 -3.84 20.30
CA GLU A 98 6.58 -3.64 21.71
C GLU A 98 5.05 -3.73 21.94
N ALA A 99 4.26 -3.27 20.98
CA ALA A 99 2.80 -3.34 21.02
C ALA A 99 2.23 -4.71 20.57
N GLY A 100 3.10 -5.66 20.21
CA GLY A 100 2.73 -7.01 19.76
C GLY A 100 2.30 -7.11 18.29
N PHE A 101 2.45 -6.04 17.50
CA PHE A 101 2.16 -6.06 16.07
C PHE A 101 3.40 -6.52 15.29
N LYS A 102 3.24 -7.60 14.53
CA LYS A 102 4.31 -8.15 13.66
C LYS A 102 3.89 -8.00 12.21
N PRO A 103 4.49 -7.08 11.43
CA PRO A 103 4.29 -7.03 9.99
C PRO A 103 4.63 -8.38 9.33
N GLN A 104 3.83 -8.80 8.37
CA GLN A 104 4.05 -10.04 7.61
C GLN A 104 4.71 -9.77 6.25
N LEU A 105 4.86 -8.52 5.87
CA LEU A 105 5.62 -8.07 4.71
C LEU A 105 6.08 -6.62 4.91
N VAL A 106 7.16 -6.27 4.24
CA VAL A 106 7.67 -4.90 4.24
C VAL A 106 8.07 -4.47 2.84
N VAL A 107 7.73 -3.23 2.51
CA VAL A 107 8.13 -2.58 1.25
C VAL A 107 8.81 -1.26 1.57
N GLY A 108 9.91 -0.97 0.88
CA GLY A 108 10.65 0.27 1.10
C GLY A 108 11.04 0.99 -0.18
N THR A 109 11.17 2.30 -0.07
CA THR A 109 11.71 3.20 -1.10
C THR A 109 12.90 3.95 -0.53
N SER A 110 14.02 4.03 -1.27
CA SER A 110 15.22 4.79 -0.89
C SER A 110 15.70 4.41 0.53
N ALA A 111 15.85 5.35 1.45
CA ALA A 111 16.20 5.06 2.84
C ALA A 111 15.27 4.02 3.51
N GLY A 112 13.98 4.03 3.16
CA GLY A 112 13.03 3.01 3.61
C GLY A 112 13.36 1.62 3.08
N SER A 113 13.95 1.49 1.89
CA SER A 113 14.38 0.20 1.34
C SER A 113 15.55 -0.42 2.11
N LEU A 114 16.49 0.41 2.59
CA LEU A 114 17.58 -0.02 3.47
C LEU A 114 17.04 -0.61 4.77
N VAL A 115 16.16 0.13 5.45
CA VAL A 115 15.56 -0.32 6.72
C VAL A 115 14.69 -1.56 6.49
N ALA A 116 13.90 -1.59 5.39
CA ALA A 116 13.08 -2.74 5.01
C ALA A 116 13.93 -4.01 4.80
N ALA A 117 15.06 -3.90 4.08
CA ALA A 117 15.96 -5.03 3.82
C ALA A 117 16.55 -5.60 5.12
N ILE A 118 17.03 -4.71 6.00
CA ILE A 118 17.62 -5.12 7.29
C ILE A 118 16.55 -5.78 8.17
N TYR A 119 15.34 -5.21 8.24
CA TYR A 119 14.23 -5.77 9.01
C TYR A 119 13.75 -7.10 8.43
N ALA A 120 13.58 -7.19 7.12
CA ALA A 120 13.16 -8.42 6.43
C ALA A 120 14.18 -9.58 6.58
N SER A 121 15.45 -9.28 6.85
CA SER A 121 16.47 -10.31 7.12
C SER A 121 16.25 -11.08 8.42
N GLY A 122 15.27 -10.67 9.25
CA GLY A 122 14.94 -11.30 10.53
C GLY A 122 15.59 -10.63 11.74
N LYS A 123 16.22 -9.45 11.57
CA LYS A 123 16.72 -8.67 12.71
C LYS A 123 15.57 -8.11 13.53
N THR A 124 15.68 -8.18 14.85
CA THR A 124 14.74 -7.56 15.77
C THR A 124 14.87 -6.02 15.74
N SER A 125 13.88 -5.31 16.24
CA SER A 125 13.94 -3.84 16.38
C SER A 125 15.14 -3.38 17.19
N ALA A 126 15.53 -4.11 18.24
CA ALA A 126 16.73 -3.83 19.04
C ALA A 126 18.02 -3.94 18.21
N GLN A 127 18.16 -4.99 17.40
CA GLN A 127 19.29 -5.18 16.49
C GLN A 127 19.31 -4.14 15.39
N LEU A 128 18.13 -3.76 14.87
CA LEU A 128 17.99 -2.70 13.89
C LEU A 128 18.43 -1.35 14.48
N GLN A 129 18.04 -1.04 15.72
CA GLN A 129 18.45 0.17 16.44
C GLN A 129 19.95 0.19 16.67
N GLN A 130 20.54 -0.91 17.11
CA GLN A 130 21.99 -1.01 17.28
C GLN A 130 22.72 -0.74 15.95
N THR A 131 22.26 -1.37 14.85
CA THR A 131 22.81 -1.13 13.52
C THR A 131 22.70 0.34 13.12
N ALA A 132 21.54 0.97 13.38
CA ALA A 132 21.32 2.38 13.04
C ALA A 132 22.23 3.33 13.83
N LEU A 133 22.45 3.07 15.12
CA LEU A 133 23.29 3.91 15.98
C LEU A 133 24.77 3.79 15.66
N THR A 134 25.23 2.62 15.16
CA THR A 134 26.63 2.36 14.81
C THR A 134 26.94 2.59 13.34
N MET A 135 25.93 2.91 12.50
CA MET A 135 26.15 3.16 11.08
C MET A 135 26.99 4.41 10.85
N GLU A 136 28.10 4.27 10.16
CA GLU A 136 28.94 5.40 9.76
C GLU A 136 28.59 5.82 8.31
N GLU A 137 28.54 7.13 8.07
CA GLU A 137 28.24 7.68 6.74
C GLU A 137 29.23 7.21 5.69
N VAL A 138 30.53 7.13 6.06
CA VAL A 138 31.60 6.66 5.17
C VAL A 138 31.38 5.23 4.68
N ALA A 139 30.68 4.40 5.43
CA ALA A 139 30.39 3.02 5.04
C ALA A 139 29.41 2.91 3.88
N ILE A 140 28.64 3.95 3.59
CA ILE A 140 27.62 3.98 2.54
C ILE A 140 27.91 4.95 1.41
N THR A 141 29.03 5.71 1.51
CA THR A 141 29.43 6.72 0.51
C THR A 141 30.73 6.30 -0.20
N ASP A 142 30.71 6.37 -1.51
CA ASP A 142 31.88 6.16 -2.36
C ASP A 142 31.98 7.29 -3.40
N TRP A 143 32.88 8.22 -3.13
CA TRP A 143 33.08 9.41 -3.96
C TRP A 143 33.62 9.06 -5.34
N MET A 144 33.14 9.75 -6.36
CA MET A 144 33.70 9.76 -7.70
C MET A 144 34.26 11.14 -8.03
N LEU A 145 35.33 11.19 -8.84
CA LEU A 145 35.76 12.44 -9.43
C LEU A 145 34.68 12.94 -10.42
N PRO A 146 34.12 14.14 -10.22
CA PRO A 146 32.91 14.60 -10.95
C PRO A 146 33.18 15.01 -12.42
N ILE A 147 34.33 14.66 -12.99
CA ILE A 147 34.86 15.26 -14.23
C ILE A 147 34.00 14.91 -15.45
N PHE A 148 33.22 13.82 -15.44
CA PHE A 148 32.28 13.42 -16.51
C PHE A 148 31.19 12.44 -16.02
N GLY A 149 30.83 12.49 -14.73
CA GLY A 149 29.96 11.50 -14.11
C GLY A 149 28.47 11.85 -14.19
N ARG A 150 27.62 10.83 -14.28
CA ARG A 150 26.15 10.95 -14.18
C ARG A 150 25.67 11.04 -12.71
N GLY A 151 26.60 11.24 -11.73
CA GLY A 151 26.38 11.37 -10.29
C GLY A 151 27.71 11.58 -9.56
N MET A 152 27.62 11.98 -8.27
CA MET A 152 28.79 12.21 -7.40
C MET A 152 29.29 10.92 -6.72
N PHE A 153 28.38 9.96 -6.47
CA PHE A 153 28.67 8.69 -5.80
C PHE A 153 28.29 7.51 -6.69
N ARG A 154 29.07 6.41 -6.59
CA ARG A 154 28.72 5.15 -7.28
C ARG A 154 27.60 4.40 -6.60
N GLY A 155 27.57 4.42 -5.27
CA GLY A 155 26.63 3.66 -4.44
C GLY A 155 27.02 2.18 -4.28
N ASP A 156 28.19 1.75 -4.75
CA ASP A 156 28.68 0.38 -4.55
C ASP A 156 28.95 0.09 -3.08
N ALA A 157 29.39 1.09 -2.31
CA ALA A 157 29.57 0.99 -0.87
C ALA A 157 28.25 0.67 -0.17
N LEU A 158 27.18 1.35 -0.53
CA LEU A 158 25.84 1.06 0.00
C LEU A 158 25.41 -0.38 -0.28
N ALA A 159 25.59 -0.87 -1.52
CA ALA A 159 25.23 -2.24 -1.87
C ALA A 159 26.01 -3.28 -1.06
N ARG A 160 27.33 -3.09 -0.91
CA ARG A 160 28.17 -3.96 -0.08
C ARG A 160 27.74 -3.94 1.40
N TYR A 161 27.51 -2.76 1.93
CA TYR A 161 27.08 -2.57 3.32
C TYR A 161 25.75 -3.30 3.58
N VAL A 162 24.76 -3.14 2.70
CA VAL A 162 23.48 -3.84 2.80
C VAL A 162 23.69 -5.35 2.77
N ASN A 163 24.43 -5.87 1.79
CA ASN A 163 24.66 -7.30 1.66
C ASN A 163 25.39 -7.89 2.88
N GLN A 164 26.31 -7.16 3.47
CA GLN A 164 26.96 -7.54 4.73
C GLN A 164 25.93 -7.61 5.88
N LEU A 165 25.07 -6.61 6.04
CA LEU A 165 24.07 -6.56 7.12
C LEU A 165 23.01 -7.66 7.02
N VAL A 166 22.62 -8.04 5.80
CA VAL A 166 21.65 -9.11 5.56
C VAL A 166 22.27 -10.50 5.41
N GLY A 167 23.62 -10.61 5.58
CA GLY A 167 24.36 -11.87 5.47
C GLY A 167 24.37 -12.45 4.05
N GLY A 168 24.41 -11.60 3.03
CA GLY A 168 24.42 -11.99 1.62
C GLY A 168 23.13 -12.63 1.12
N ARG A 169 22.02 -12.51 1.85
CA ARG A 169 20.73 -13.11 1.46
C ARG A 169 20.16 -12.41 0.25
N LEU A 170 19.67 -13.19 -0.71
CA LEU A 170 18.84 -12.72 -1.79
C LEU A 170 17.44 -12.32 -1.25
N MET A 171 16.75 -11.42 -1.95
CA MET A 171 15.46 -10.89 -1.52
C MET A 171 14.41 -11.99 -1.31
N GLU A 172 14.35 -12.98 -2.20
CA GLU A 172 13.44 -14.13 -2.12
C GLU A 172 13.70 -15.07 -0.93
N ASN A 173 14.89 -14.97 -0.32
CA ASN A 173 15.32 -15.80 0.81
C ASN A 173 15.27 -15.06 2.15
N MET A 174 14.62 -13.88 2.19
CA MET A 174 14.43 -13.12 3.42
C MET A 174 13.48 -13.84 4.39
N ALA A 175 13.64 -13.59 5.68
CA ALA A 175 12.77 -14.15 6.72
C ALA A 175 11.32 -13.63 6.62
N MET A 176 11.15 -12.48 5.98
CA MET A 176 9.87 -11.83 5.70
C MET A 176 9.84 -11.39 4.23
N PRO A 177 8.70 -11.50 3.52
CA PRO A 177 8.54 -10.95 2.18
C PRO A 177 8.99 -9.49 2.10
N LEU A 178 9.97 -9.23 1.24
CA LEU A 178 10.58 -7.93 1.02
C LEU A 178 10.23 -7.39 -0.36
N GLY A 179 9.77 -6.13 -0.42
CA GLY A 179 9.64 -5.36 -1.65
C GLY A 179 10.55 -4.12 -1.63
N ILE A 180 11.20 -3.83 -2.73
CA ILE A 180 12.01 -2.63 -2.92
C ILE A 180 11.56 -1.94 -4.19
N VAL A 181 11.19 -0.66 -4.10
CA VAL A 181 10.69 0.11 -5.23
C VAL A 181 11.81 0.99 -5.79
N ALA A 182 12.05 0.91 -7.09
CA ALA A 182 12.91 1.80 -7.86
C ALA A 182 12.18 2.33 -9.10
N THR A 183 12.78 3.29 -9.77
CA THR A 183 12.28 3.86 -11.04
C THR A 183 13.12 3.38 -12.20
N ASP A 184 12.52 2.76 -13.20
CA ASP A 184 13.18 2.48 -14.49
C ASP A 184 13.44 3.81 -15.20
N LEU A 185 14.70 4.15 -15.41
CA LEU A 185 15.10 5.46 -15.92
C LEU A 185 14.63 5.69 -17.36
N ASN A 186 14.49 4.64 -18.15
CA ASN A 186 14.11 4.74 -19.55
C ASN A 186 12.60 4.92 -19.73
N SER A 187 11.79 4.20 -18.96
CA SER A 187 10.34 4.23 -19.10
C SER A 187 9.64 5.19 -18.10
N GLY A 188 10.32 5.59 -17.04
CA GLY A 188 9.74 6.35 -15.93
C GLY A 188 8.78 5.53 -15.06
N GLN A 189 8.70 4.21 -15.27
CA GLN A 189 7.79 3.36 -14.51
C GLN A 189 8.42 2.88 -13.21
N ALA A 190 7.58 2.68 -12.19
CA ALA A 190 8.01 2.04 -10.97
C ALA A 190 8.24 0.54 -11.20
N VAL A 191 9.29 0.03 -10.58
CA VAL A 191 9.63 -1.39 -10.57
C VAL A 191 9.69 -1.86 -9.13
N LEU A 192 8.91 -2.90 -8.80
CA LEU A 192 8.96 -3.59 -7.52
C LEU A 192 9.91 -4.78 -7.62
N PHE A 193 11.07 -4.67 -7.01
CA PHE A 193 11.98 -5.79 -6.81
C PHE A 193 11.51 -6.64 -5.64
N GLN A 194 11.47 -7.96 -5.85
CA GLN A 194 11.15 -8.97 -4.82
C GLN A 194 12.12 -10.16 -4.88
N ARG A 195 13.05 -10.14 -5.82
CA ARG A 195 14.04 -11.19 -6.07
C ARG A 195 15.38 -10.61 -6.49
N GLY A 196 16.45 -11.37 -6.27
CA GLY A 196 17.81 -11.06 -6.66
C GLY A 196 18.62 -10.44 -5.53
N ASP A 197 19.75 -9.81 -5.90
CA ASP A 197 20.69 -9.22 -4.95
C ASP A 197 20.05 -8.04 -4.18
N THR A 198 20.03 -8.17 -2.87
CA THR A 198 19.37 -7.19 -1.98
C THR A 198 20.10 -5.86 -1.99
N GLY A 199 21.43 -5.87 -1.95
CA GLY A 199 22.23 -4.64 -1.98
C GLY A 199 22.07 -3.89 -3.30
N ALA A 200 22.04 -4.59 -4.42
CA ALA A 200 21.81 -3.98 -5.73
C ALA A 200 20.40 -3.34 -5.83
N ALA A 201 19.37 -4.00 -5.31
CA ALA A 201 18.01 -3.46 -5.29
C ALA A 201 17.90 -2.22 -4.40
N VAL A 202 18.48 -2.23 -3.19
CA VAL A 202 18.54 -1.06 -2.30
C VAL A 202 19.31 0.08 -2.94
N ARG A 203 20.47 -0.20 -3.57
CA ARG A 203 21.25 0.78 -4.30
C ARG A 203 20.42 1.42 -5.42
N ALA A 204 19.71 0.62 -6.22
CA ALA A 204 18.84 1.13 -7.28
C ALA A 204 17.73 2.03 -6.73
N SER A 205 17.08 1.60 -5.64
CA SER A 205 16.03 2.35 -4.96
C SER A 205 16.51 3.66 -4.33
N SER A 206 17.81 3.77 -4.05
CA SER A 206 18.44 4.93 -3.38
C SER A 206 19.27 5.79 -4.34
N ALA A 207 19.25 5.50 -5.63
CA ALA A 207 20.05 6.22 -6.65
C ALA A 207 19.40 7.55 -7.05
N VAL A 208 19.43 8.53 -6.12
CA VAL A 208 18.93 9.89 -6.35
C VAL A 208 19.69 10.51 -7.53
N PRO A 209 19.01 10.92 -8.62
CA PRO A 209 19.64 11.55 -9.76
C PRO A 209 20.52 12.75 -9.39
N ALA A 210 21.64 12.91 -10.08
CA ALA A 210 22.73 13.84 -9.82
C ALA A 210 23.56 13.53 -8.55
N VAL A 211 23.00 12.88 -7.53
CA VAL A 211 23.75 12.45 -6.34
C VAL A 211 24.43 11.10 -6.59
N PHE A 212 23.68 10.11 -7.03
CA PHE A 212 24.20 8.79 -7.36
C PHE A 212 24.11 8.49 -8.86
N VAL A 213 25.02 7.66 -9.37
CA VAL A 213 24.90 7.14 -10.73
C VAL A 213 23.73 6.17 -10.84
N PRO A 214 22.99 6.14 -11.96
CA PRO A 214 21.98 5.14 -12.21
C PRO A 214 22.55 3.71 -12.10
N VAL A 215 21.75 2.80 -11.58
CA VAL A 215 22.15 1.41 -11.32
C VAL A 215 21.70 0.51 -12.47
N LYS A 216 22.62 -0.21 -13.08
CA LYS A 216 22.32 -1.15 -14.16
C LYS A 216 22.05 -2.55 -13.60
N ILE A 217 20.83 -3.07 -13.82
CA ILE A 217 20.42 -4.43 -13.47
C ILE A 217 19.76 -5.06 -14.70
N ASN A 218 20.25 -6.21 -15.15
CA ASN A 218 19.72 -6.95 -16.30
C ASN A 218 19.54 -6.08 -17.56
N GLY A 219 20.51 -5.21 -17.85
CA GLY A 219 20.50 -4.35 -19.04
C GLY A 219 19.65 -3.08 -18.94
N ARG A 220 18.88 -2.89 -17.88
CA ARG A 220 18.09 -1.68 -17.61
C ARG A 220 18.77 -0.80 -16.56
N GLU A 221 18.51 0.50 -16.63
CA GLU A 221 19.03 1.47 -15.67
C GLU A 221 17.92 1.92 -14.72
N TYR A 222 18.24 1.99 -13.43
CA TYR A 222 17.31 2.36 -12.37
C TYR A 222 17.84 3.53 -11.57
N VAL A 223 16.91 4.35 -11.12
CA VAL A 223 17.12 5.47 -10.22
C VAL A 223 16.15 5.40 -9.03
N ASP A 224 16.27 6.34 -8.08
CA ASP A 224 15.51 6.35 -6.83
C ASP A 224 14.00 6.17 -7.06
N GLY A 225 13.41 5.28 -6.26
CA GLY A 225 11.99 4.99 -6.32
C GLY A 225 11.09 6.13 -5.87
N GLY A 226 11.65 7.12 -5.16
CA GLY A 226 10.93 8.31 -4.71
C GLY A 226 10.40 9.19 -5.84
N LEU A 227 10.91 9.02 -7.07
CA LEU A 227 10.37 9.67 -8.26
C LEU A 227 8.94 9.25 -8.60
N VAL A 228 8.53 8.03 -8.22
CA VAL A 228 7.27 7.39 -8.66
C VAL A 228 6.44 6.84 -7.51
N SER A 229 7.06 6.52 -6.37
CA SER A 229 6.39 6.02 -5.17
C SER A 229 7.22 6.34 -3.92
N PRO A 230 7.18 7.58 -3.42
CA PRO A 230 7.97 8.00 -2.25
C PRO A 230 7.61 7.19 -1.00
N VAL A 231 6.34 6.85 -0.79
CA VAL A 231 5.88 5.93 0.26
C VAL A 231 5.11 4.80 -0.41
N PRO A 232 5.65 3.57 -0.48
CA PRO A 232 5.21 2.54 -1.41
C PRO A 232 3.95 1.77 -0.94
N VAL A 233 2.84 2.48 -0.65
CA VAL A 233 1.59 1.90 -0.10
C VAL A 233 0.96 0.90 -1.05
N ARG A 234 0.79 1.27 -2.33
CA ARG A 234 0.19 0.40 -3.35
C ARG A 234 0.96 -0.92 -3.53
N TYR A 235 2.29 -0.89 -3.32
CA TYR A 235 3.10 -2.10 -3.44
C TYR A 235 2.97 -3.03 -2.23
N ALA A 236 2.74 -2.48 -1.03
CA ALA A 236 2.36 -3.31 0.12
C ALA A 236 1.02 -4.02 -0.14
N ARG A 237 0.05 -3.34 -0.73
CA ARG A 237 -1.23 -3.95 -1.18
C ARG A 237 -0.99 -5.02 -2.24
N GLN A 238 -0.20 -4.71 -3.27
CA GLN A 238 0.15 -5.65 -4.34
C GLN A 238 0.82 -6.93 -3.81
N MET A 239 1.61 -6.83 -2.73
CA MET A 239 2.22 -7.97 -2.05
C MET A 239 1.24 -8.72 -1.12
N GLY A 240 -0.01 -8.29 -1.03
CA GLY A 240 -1.08 -8.97 -0.32
C GLY A 240 -1.27 -8.54 1.13
N ALA A 241 -0.96 -7.29 1.47
CA ALA A 241 -1.30 -6.71 2.77
C ALA A 241 -2.80 -6.43 2.87
N ASP A 242 -3.44 -6.92 3.95
CA ASP A 242 -4.83 -6.60 4.28
C ASP A 242 -4.91 -5.25 5.02
N VAL A 243 -3.89 -4.93 5.83
CA VAL A 243 -3.74 -3.66 6.54
C VAL A 243 -2.37 -3.06 6.21
N VAL A 244 -2.33 -1.82 5.70
CA VAL A 244 -1.08 -1.14 5.37
C VAL A 244 -0.81 -0.01 6.34
N ILE A 245 0.36 -0.10 7.00
CA ILE A 245 0.94 0.98 7.81
C ILE A 245 1.96 1.71 6.94
N ALA A 246 1.68 2.95 6.58
CA ALA A 246 2.56 3.80 5.79
C ALA A 246 3.37 4.72 6.70
N VAL A 247 4.68 4.71 6.57
CA VAL A 247 5.58 5.59 7.32
C VAL A 247 6.14 6.66 6.39
N ASP A 248 5.61 7.87 6.53
CA ASP A 248 5.95 9.03 5.70
C ASP A 248 6.99 9.89 6.42
N ILE A 249 8.23 9.83 5.93
CA ILE A 249 9.36 10.62 6.40
C ILE A 249 9.77 11.69 5.39
N SER A 250 8.90 12.03 4.46
CA SER A 250 9.17 13.03 3.40
C SER A 250 9.51 14.39 3.98
N SER A 251 10.39 15.13 3.29
CA SER A 251 10.61 16.54 3.60
C SER A 251 9.49 17.38 3.02
N PRO A 252 8.89 18.27 3.80
CA PRO A 252 8.06 19.28 3.19
C PRO A 252 8.93 20.16 2.27
N PRO A 253 8.42 20.61 1.10
CA PRO A 253 9.17 21.50 0.21
C PRO A 253 9.48 22.87 0.83
N GLU A 254 8.65 23.27 1.79
CA GLU A 254 8.72 24.57 2.44
C GLU A 254 10.01 24.69 3.29
N GLY A 255 10.80 25.75 3.04
CA GLY A 255 12.04 26.03 3.78
C GLY A 255 13.27 25.25 3.32
N ASN A 256 13.18 24.44 2.28
CA ASN A 256 14.37 23.82 1.70
C ASN A 256 15.17 24.85 0.92
N PRO A 257 16.54 24.78 0.99
CA PRO A 257 17.38 25.68 0.18
C PRO A 257 17.21 25.38 -1.32
N ALA A 258 17.26 26.43 -2.14
CA ALA A 258 17.20 26.35 -3.59
C ALA A 258 18.19 27.37 -4.25
N GLY A 259 19.39 27.50 -3.66
CA GLY A 259 20.40 28.47 -4.08
C GLY A 259 21.30 27.99 -5.22
N ASP A 260 21.37 26.68 -5.49
CA ASP A 260 22.16 26.11 -6.56
C ASP A 260 21.37 25.04 -7.34
N THR A 261 21.93 24.61 -8.48
CA THR A 261 21.27 23.66 -9.38
C THR A 261 20.91 22.33 -8.72
N LEU A 262 21.78 21.79 -7.86
CA LEU A 262 21.52 20.54 -7.15
C LEU A 262 20.38 20.72 -6.14
N GLN A 263 20.40 21.81 -5.39
CA GLN A 263 19.34 22.14 -4.43
C GLN A 263 17.98 22.33 -5.13
N ILE A 264 17.95 23.00 -6.28
CA ILE A 264 16.72 23.15 -7.11
C ILE A 264 16.23 21.77 -7.56
N LEU A 265 17.11 20.89 -8.02
CA LEU A 265 16.75 19.53 -8.40
C LEU A 265 16.17 18.75 -7.22
N LEU A 266 16.82 18.77 -6.07
CA LEU A 266 16.34 18.09 -4.84
C LEU A 266 15.00 18.69 -4.37
N GLN A 267 14.81 20.01 -4.51
CA GLN A 267 13.54 20.66 -4.23
C GLN A 267 12.44 20.19 -5.20
N THR A 268 12.77 20.00 -6.48
CA THR A 268 11.83 19.45 -7.47
C THR A 268 11.37 18.04 -7.06
N PHE A 269 12.29 17.21 -6.58
CA PHE A 269 11.94 15.89 -6.02
C PHE A 269 10.98 16.00 -4.82
N ALA A 270 11.24 16.94 -3.91
CA ALA A 270 10.38 17.13 -2.75
C ALA A 270 8.96 17.56 -3.15
N ILE A 271 8.83 18.47 -4.13
CA ILE A 271 7.54 18.92 -4.66
C ILE A 271 6.79 17.77 -5.33
N MET A 272 7.45 17.02 -6.21
CA MET A 272 6.85 15.87 -6.89
C MET A 272 6.43 14.79 -5.89
N GLY A 273 7.31 14.46 -4.93
CA GLY A 273 7.03 13.49 -3.89
C GLY A 273 5.82 13.87 -3.02
N LYS A 274 5.70 15.16 -2.65
CA LYS A 274 4.52 15.67 -1.93
C LYS A 274 3.24 15.44 -2.73
N SER A 275 3.27 15.73 -4.03
CA SER A 275 2.11 15.56 -4.93
C SER A 275 1.71 14.09 -5.06
N ILE A 276 2.68 13.18 -5.22
CA ILE A 276 2.42 11.75 -5.33
C ILE A 276 1.84 11.20 -4.01
N ASN A 277 2.45 11.57 -2.87
CA ASN A 277 2.02 11.11 -1.55
C ASN A 277 0.61 11.57 -1.18
N GLN A 278 0.11 12.69 -1.73
CA GLN A 278 -1.29 13.11 -1.54
C GLN A 278 -2.31 12.07 -2.01
N TYR A 279 -1.96 11.26 -3.00
CA TYR A 279 -2.81 10.19 -3.52
C TYR A 279 -2.45 8.85 -2.88
N GLU A 280 -1.19 8.50 -2.85
CA GLU A 280 -0.73 7.18 -2.41
C GLU A 280 -1.03 6.89 -0.92
N LEU A 281 -0.90 7.90 -0.07
CA LEU A 281 -1.19 7.77 1.37
C LEU A 281 -2.69 7.60 1.69
N LYS A 282 -3.59 7.93 0.77
CA LYS A 282 -5.03 7.69 0.95
C LYS A 282 -5.38 6.20 0.96
N GLU A 283 -4.55 5.37 0.35
CA GLU A 283 -4.72 3.93 0.28
C GLU A 283 -4.18 3.19 1.51
N ALA A 284 -3.50 3.91 2.42
CA ALA A 284 -3.02 3.36 3.67
C ALA A 284 -4.12 3.32 4.73
N ASP A 285 -4.13 2.27 5.56
CA ASP A 285 -5.05 2.17 6.72
C ASP A 285 -4.59 3.04 7.89
N VAL A 286 -3.27 3.11 8.07
CA VAL A 286 -2.64 3.93 9.11
C VAL A 286 -1.45 4.67 8.50
N VAL A 287 -1.43 5.99 8.64
CA VAL A 287 -0.31 6.84 8.21
C VAL A 287 0.43 7.35 9.45
N VAL A 288 1.71 7.01 9.53
CA VAL A 288 2.62 7.44 10.60
C VAL A 288 3.53 8.53 10.03
N ARG A 289 3.48 9.74 10.61
CA ARG A 289 4.32 10.89 10.22
C ARG A 289 5.16 11.36 11.39
N PRO A 290 6.41 10.88 11.51
CA PRO A 290 7.33 11.39 12.50
C PRO A 290 7.57 12.89 12.32
N SER A 291 7.63 13.64 13.44
CA SER A 291 7.98 15.07 13.41
C SER A 291 9.48 15.23 13.24
N LEU A 292 9.91 15.46 12.00
CA LEU A 292 11.33 15.54 11.62
C LEU A 292 11.76 16.98 11.26
N THR A 293 11.03 17.97 11.76
CA THR A 293 11.34 19.39 11.53
C THR A 293 12.74 19.73 12.01
N GLY A 294 13.51 20.43 11.16
CA GLY A 294 14.90 20.80 11.47
C GLY A 294 15.92 19.66 11.30
N LEU A 295 15.49 18.45 10.89
CA LEU A 295 16.42 17.37 10.53
C LEU A 295 16.74 17.46 9.04
N LYS A 296 18.00 17.80 8.73
CA LYS A 296 18.47 17.84 7.34
C LYS A 296 18.60 16.41 6.78
N SER A 297 18.38 16.25 5.49
CA SER A 297 18.46 14.93 4.81
C SER A 297 19.85 14.29 4.86
N ALA A 298 20.92 15.07 5.06
CA ALA A 298 22.29 14.58 5.21
C ALA A 298 22.79 14.58 6.67
N ASP A 299 21.92 14.78 7.66
CA ASP A 299 22.34 14.86 9.06
C ASP A 299 22.26 13.49 9.74
N PHE A 300 23.34 12.73 9.60
CA PHE A 300 23.50 11.43 10.26
C PHE A 300 23.76 11.54 11.76
N SER A 301 24.12 12.71 12.28
CA SER A 301 24.34 12.91 13.73
C SER A 301 23.01 12.92 14.51
N ALA A 302 21.91 13.29 13.86
CA ALA A 302 20.59 13.38 14.48
C ALA A 302 19.82 12.03 14.55
N ARG A 303 20.51 10.89 14.37
CA ARG A 303 19.88 9.57 14.29
C ARG A 303 19.02 9.22 15.51
N GLN A 304 19.50 9.47 16.73
CA GLN A 304 18.70 9.21 17.93
C GLN A 304 17.42 10.05 17.96
N ARG A 305 17.51 11.34 17.62
CA ARG A 305 16.34 12.23 17.56
C ARG A 305 15.33 11.78 16.52
N ALA A 306 15.78 11.26 15.38
CA ALA A 306 14.89 10.69 14.37
C ALA A 306 14.21 9.40 14.86
N ILE A 307 14.95 8.50 15.52
CA ILE A 307 14.39 7.29 16.13
C ILE A 307 13.31 7.66 17.16
N ASP A 308 13.57 8.62 18.03
CA ASP A 308 12.63 9.06 19.07
C ASP A 308 11.36 9.69 18.44
N ALA A 309 11.51 10.47 17.38
CA ALA A 309 10.39 11.01 16.63
C ALA A 309 9.54 9.89 15.97
N GLY A 310 10.18 8.84 15.46
CA GLY A 310 9.52 7.66 14.94
C GLY A 310 8.71 6.92 16.00
N ARG A 311 9.31 6.73 17.18
CA ARG A 311 8.62 6.14 18.35
C ARG A 311 7.38 6.94 18.74
N ALA A 312 7.53 8.25 18.92
CA ALA A 312 6.44 9.13 19.32
C ALA A 312 5.28 9.08 18.30
N ALA A 313 5.60 9.14 17.00
CA ALA A 313 4.58 9.09 15.95
C ALA A 313 3.83 7.74 15.91
N MET A 314 4.54 6.63 16.11
CA MET A 314 3.88 5.31 16.12
C MET A 314 3.02 5.11 17.37
N LEU A 315 3.50 5.55 18.54
CA LEU A 315 2.69 5.53 19.77
C LEU A 315 1.37 6.28 19.57
N ALA A 316 1.40 7.45 18.94
CA ALA A 316 0.21 8.22 18.63
C ALA A 316 -0.72 7.52 17.61
N ALA A 317 -0.18 6.69 16.72
CA ALA A 317 -0.93 5.97 15.70
C ALA A 317 -1.49 4.61 16.19
N LEU A 318 -1.02 4.06 17.32
CA LEU A 318 -1.44 2.75 17.83
C LEU A 318 -2.96 2.62 18.04
N PRO A 319 -3.69 3.62 18.56
CA PRO A 319 -5.15 3.50 18.70
C PRO A 319 -5.86 3.27 17.36
N ALA A 320 -5.44 3.98 16.31
CA ALA A 320 -5.99 3.81 14.96
C ALA A 320 -5.68 2.43 14.39
N LEU A 321 -4.46 1.92 14.59
CA LEU A 321 -4.08 0.57 14.17
C LEU A 321 -4.92 -0.48 14.89
N ARG A 322 -5.08 -0.39 16.20
CA ARG A 322 -5.90 -1.32 16.99
C ARG A 322 -7.35 -1.34 16.51
N ALA A 323 -7.95 -0.17 16.26
CA ALA A 323 -9.30 -0.06 15.73
C ALA A 323 -9.43 -0.74 14.36
N LYS A 324 -8.47 -0.53 13.45
CA LYS A 324 -8.45 -1.18 12.13
C LYS A 324 -8.35 -2.70 12.22
N MET A 325 -7.50 -3.22 13.12
CA MET A 325 -7.36 -4.66 13.33
C MET A 325 -8.64 -5.29 13.92
N GLN A 326 -9.34 -4.61 14.81
CA GLN A 326 -10.62 -5.08 15.37
C GLN A 326 -11.73 -5.10 14.32
N VAL A 327 -11.88 -4.02 13.53
CA VAL A 327 -12.89 -3.94 12.45
C VAL A 327 -12.61 -5.00 11.38
N GLY A 328 -11.37 -5.17 10.98
CA GLY A 328 -11.01 -6.20 9.99
C GLY A 328 -11.31 -7.62 10.48
N LEU A 329 -11.13 -7.90 11.76
CA LEU A 329 -11.55 -9.17 12.37
C LEU A 329 -13.09 -9.33 12.43
N ALA A 330 -13.83 -8.25 12.52
CA ALA A 330 -15.30 -8.27 12.54
C ALA A 330 -15.92 -8.45 11.15
N LEU A 331 -15.26 -7.96 10.10
CA LEU A 331 -15.76 -7.95 8.72
C LEU A 331 -15.20 -9.09 7.85
N ALA A 332 -14.21 -9.85 8.33
CA ALA A 332 -13.71 -11.01 7.60
C ALA A 332 -14.78 -12.10 7.54
N PRO A 333 -15.15 -12.61 6.34
CA PRO A 333 -16.19 -13.61 6.12
C PRO A 333 -15.87 -14.97 6.77
#